data_3bf8904bc1dbeef8f570b091f7c4f8a6
#
_entry.id   3bf8904bc1dbeef8f570b091f7c4f8a6
#
_cell.length_a   1.000
_cell.length_b   1.000
_cell.length_c   1.000
_cell.angle_alpha   90.00
_cell.angle_beta   90.00
_cell.angle_gamma   90.00
#
_symmetry.space_group_name_H-M   'P 1'
#
loop_
_entity.id
_entity.type
_entity.pdbx_description
1 polymer ?
#
loop_
_entity_poly.entity_id
_entity_poly.type
_entity_poly.pdbx_seq_one_letter_code
_entity_poly.pdbx_strand_id
1 'polypeptide(L)'
;LDQDGTSAAVLVAEMAGAAAADGRTLQQWLDDLAARFGRHVLADASVRMHPDQAAAKVAGLRADPPGSIGGREVHSTEEYPEANLLRFELDGGVRLQIRPSGTEPKVKLYGEAVDDDPAPYVAALAELLE
;
A
#
# COMPACT_ATOMS: atom_id res chain seq x y z
N LEU A 1 15.69 -14.04 -3.53
CA LEU A 1 14.55 -14.90 -3.86
C LEU A 1 13.33 -14.01 -3.88
N ASP A 2 13.06 -13.44 -5.03
CA ASP A 2 11.94 -12.54 -5.22
C ASP A 2 10.78 -13.33 -5.84
N GLN A 3 9.57 -13.16 -5.27
CA GLN A 3 8.30 -13.68 -5.79
C GLN A 3 8.20 -15.21 -5.92
N ASP A 4 8.80 -15.94 -5.00
CA ASP A 4 8.65 -17.41 -4.94
C ASP A 4 7.36 -17.82 -4.20
N GLY A 5 6.26 -17.88 -4.95
CA GLY A 5 4.97 -18.29 -4.42
C GLY A 5 4.95 -19.73 -3.89
N THR A 6 5.80 -20.62 -4.42
CA THR A 6 5.88 -22.01 -3.98
C THR A 6 6.49 -22.11 -2.58
N SER A 7 7.61 -21.45 -2.34
CA SER A 7 8.22 -21.41 -1.00
C SER A 7 7.30 -20.71 0.01
N ALA A 8 6.62 -19.63 -0.38
CA ALA A 8 5.65 -18.96 0.47
C ALA A 8 4.49 -19.91 0.85
N ALA A 9 3.97 -20.68 -0.10
CA ALA A 9 2.90 -21.65 0.16
C ALA A 9 3.32 -22.74 1.15
N VAL A 10 4.54 -23.24 1.05
CA VAL A 10 5.11 -24.23 2.00
C VAL A 10 5.18 -23.63 3.40
N LEU A 11 5.73 -22.41 3.55
CA LEU A 11 5.83 -21.75 4.83
C LEU A 11 4.45 -21.51 5.47
N VAL A 12 3.47 -21.06 4.70
CA VAL A 12 2.10 -20.87 5.19
C VAL A 12 1.47 -22.20 5.61
N ALA A 13 1.72 -23.30 4.88
CA ALA A 13 1.25 -24.62 5.26
C ALA A 13 1.89 -25.12 6.58
N GLU A 14 3.19 -24.89 6.78
CA GLU A 14 3.86 -25.21 8.05
C GLU A 14 3.32 -24.38 9.20
N MET A 15 3.10 -23.08 8.99
CA MET A 15 2.47 -22.19 9.99
C MET A 15 1.07 -22.66 10.36
N ALA A 16 0.26 -23.08 9.37
CA ALA A 16 -1.08 -23.61 9.61
C ALA A 16 -1.04 -24.92 10.41
N GLY A 17 -0.08 -25.81 10.09
CA GLY A 17 0.13 -27.05 10.83
C GLY A 17 0.53 -26.79 12.29
N ALA A 18 1.44 -25.85 12.53
CA ALA A 18 1.88 -25.46 13.87
C ALA A 18 0.70 -24.84 14.66
N ALA A 19 -0.06 -23.94 14.06
CA ALA A 19 -1.23 -23.35 14.69
C ALA A 19 -2.27 -24.42 15.06
N ALA A 20 -2.55 -25.38 14.16
CA ALA A 20 -3.48 -26.47 14.40
C ALA A 20 -3.02 -27.40 15.53
N ALA A 21 -1.71 -27.67 15.65
CA ALA A 21 -1.15 -28.45 16.75
C ALA A 21 -1.39 -27.79 18.13
N ASP A 22 -1.44 -26.44 18.16
CA ASP A 22 -1.77 -25.66 19.36
C ASP A 22 -3.31 -25.43 19.51
N GLY A 23 -4.15 -26.08 18.69
CA GLY A 23 -5.59 -25.89 18.69
C GLY A 23 -6.05 -24.51 18.19
N ARG A 24 -5.25 -23.85 17.37
CA ARG A 24 -5.46 -22.49 16.87
C ARG A 24 -5.56 -22.43 15.35
N THR A 25 -6.05 -21.33 14.83
CA THR A 25 -6.07 -21.01 13.40
C THR A 25 -5.06 -19.91 13.07
N LEU A 26 -4.67 -19.79 11.79
CA LEU A 26 -3.85 -18.67 11.33
C LEU A 26 -4.53 -17.31 11.59
N GLN A 27 -5.86 -17.26 11.50
CA GLN A 27 -6.60 -16.03 11.80
C GLN A 27 -6.42 -15.61 13.26
N GLN A 28 -6.47 -16.55 14.21
CA GLN A 28 -6.21 -16.24 15.61
C GLN A 28 -4.79 -15.76 15.86
N TRP A 29 -3.79 -16.23 15.11
CA TRP A 29 -2.44 -15.70 15.17
C TRP A 29 -2.37 -14.26 14.62
N LEU A 30 -3.07 -13.98 13.52
CA LEU A 30 -3.18 -12.60 12.99
C LEU A 30 -3.88 -11.68 13.98
N ASP A 31 -4.93 -12.15 14.65
CA ASP A 31 -5.66 -11.35 15.66
C ASP A 31 -4.77 -11.03 16.86
N ASP A 32 -3.93 -11.97 17.30
CA ASP A 32 -2.95 -11.72 18.35
C ASP A 32 -1.87 -10.70 17.94
N LEU A 33 -1.41 -10.78 16.68
CA LEU A 33 -0.49 -9.79 16.13
C LEU A 33 -1.15 -8.41 16.05
N ALA A 34 -2.40 -8.36 15.59
CA ALA A 34 -3.17 -7.12 15.55
C ALA A 34 -3.40 -6.53 16.94
N ALA A 35 -3.69 -7.37 17.94
CA ALA A 35 -3.84 -6.91 19.33
C ALA A 35 -2.55 -6.34 19.92
N ARG A 36 -1.39 -6.83 19.45
CA ARG A 36 -0.07 -6.40 19.95
C ARG A 36 0.52 -5.20 19.21
N PHE A 37 0.29 -5.10 17.89
CA PHE A 37 0.96 -4.15 17.01
C PHE A 37 0.02 -3.20 16.28
N GLY A 38 -1.30 -3.32 16.51
CA GLY A 38 -2.34 -2.67 15.72
C GLY A 38 -2.73 -3.50 14.50
N ARG A 39 -3.93 -3.30 14.02
CA ARG A 39 -4.43 -3.96 12.79
C ARG A 39 -3.95 -3.19 11.57
N HIS A 40 -3.03 -3.74 10.82
CA HIS A 40 -2.60 -3.21 9.54
C HIS A 40 -3.65 -3.48 8.47
N VAL A 41 -4.23 -2.43 7.91
CA VAL A 41 -5.23 -2.48 6.85
C VAL A 41 -4.62 -1.98 5.56
N LEU A 42 -4.85 -2.71 4.47
CA LEU A 42 -4.35 -2.39 3.14
C LEU A 42 -5.52 -2.07 2.21
N ALA A 43 -5.31 -1.09 1.33
CA ALA A 43 -6.18 -0.81 0.19
C ALA A 43 -5.35 -0.58 -1.05
N ASP A 44 -5.89 -0.94 -2.22
CA ASP A 44 -5.23 -0.66 -3.49
C ASP A 44 -6.24 -0.21 -4.55
N ALA A 45 -5.75 0.54 -5.53
CA ALA A 45 -6.48 0.96 -6.71
C ALA A 45 -5.55 1.05 -7.92
N SER A 46 -6.13 1.18 -9.10
CA SER A 46 -5.38 1.42 -10.32
C SER A 46 -6.11 2.43 -11.18
N VAL A 47 -5.38 3.44 -11.66
CA VAL A 47 -5.87 4.44 -12.61
C VAL A 47 -5.27 4.12 -13.98
N ARG A 48 -6.13 3.87 -14.98
CA ARG A 48 -5.66 3.64 -16.35
C ARG A 48 -5.27 4.96 -17.01
N MET A 49 -4.05 5.04 -17.51
CA MET A 49 -3.58 6.19 -18.27
C MET A 49 -2.37 5.82 -19.13
N HIS A 50 -2.11 6.62 -20.17
CA HIS A 50 -0.93 6.42 -20.99
C HIS A 50 0.36 6.62 -20.19
N PRO A 51 1.45 5.88 -20.46
CA PRO A 51 2.70 5.98 -19.70
C PRO A 51 3.26 7.40 -19.59
N ASP A 52 3.20 8.19 -20.67
CA ASP A 52 3.68 9.58 -20.67
C ASP A 52 2.83 10.47 -19.74
N GLN A 53 1.51 10.27 -19.72
CA GLN A 53 0.61 10.96 -18.81
C GLN A 53 0.90 10.55 -17.35
N ALA A 54 1.10 9.26 -17.09
CA ALA A 54 1.48 8.75 -15.78
C ALA A 54 2.77 9.39 -15.28
N ALA A 55 3.80 9.43 -16.14
CA ALA A 55 5.07 10.07 -15.82
C ALA A 55 4.91 11.56 -15.51
N ALA A 56 4.14 12.30 -16.33
CA ALA A 56 3.90 13.73 -16.14
C ALA A 56 3.12 14.02 -14.84
N LYS A 57 2.05 13.24 -14.55
CA LYS A 57 1.24 13.39 -13.33
C LYS A 57 2.07 13.11 -12.06
N VAL A 58 2.83 12.01 -12.05
CA VAL A 58 3.68 11.67 -10.91
C VAL A 58 4.82 12.67 -10.74
N ALA A 59 5.41 13.18 -11.83
CA ALA A 59 6.40 14.25 -11.78
C ALA A 59 5.82 15.56 -11.20
N GLY A 60 4.56 15.88 -11.54
CA GLY A 60 3.84 17.02 -10.95
C GLY A 60 3.66 16.87 -9.44
N LEU A 61 3.17 15.73 -8.97
CA LEU A 61 3.01 15.43 -7.54
C LEU A 61 4.34 15.40 -6.77
N ARG A 62 5.44 15.07 -7.45
CA ARG A 62 6.79 15.13 -6.88
C ARG A 62 7.28 16.56 -6.73
N ALA A 63 7.06 17.40 -7.76
CA ALA A 63 7.50 18.79 -7.77
C ALA A 63 6.71 19.69 -6.82
N ASP A 64 5.41 19.41 -6.69
CA ASP A 64 4.47 20.15 -5.84
C ASP A 64 3.57 19.15 -5.09
N PRO A 65 4.06 18.57 -4.00
CA PRO A 65 3.29 17.60 -3.23
C PRO A 65 2.05 18.26 -2.61
N PRO A 66 0.88 17.57 -2.60
CA PRO A 66 -0.32 18.11 -1.98
C PRO A 66 -0.13 18.26 -0.47
N GLY A 67 -0.61 19.36 0.09
CA GLY A 67 -0.59 19.59 1.54
C GLY A 67 -1.54 18.67 2.31
N SER A 68 -2.55 18.09 1.63
CA SER A 68 -3.48 17.12 2.20
C SER A 68 -4.03 16.16 1.14
N ILE A 69 -4.39 14.94 1.56
CA ILE A 69 -5.04 13.93 0.71
C ILE A 69 -6.22 13.37 1.50
N GLY A 70 -7.43 13.42 0.91
CA GLY A 70 -8.65 12.96 1.57
C GLY A 70 -8.95 13.69 2.90
N GLY A 71 -8.52 14.95 3.03
CA GLY A 71 -8.71 15.76 4.23
C GLY A 71 -7.69 15.53 5.35
N ARG A 72 -6.70 14.65 5.16
CA ARG A 72 -5.56 14.48 6.08
C ARG A 72 -4.33 15.21 5.59
N GLU A 73 -3.63 15.85 6.51
CA GLU A 73 -2.39 16.55 6.24
C GLU A 73 -1.28 15.57 5.80
N VAL A 74 -0.48 15.98 4.81
CA VAL A 74 0.70 15.23 4.36
C VAL A 74 1.92 15.75 5.13
N HIS A 75 2.50 14.89 5.97
CA HIS A 75 3.68 15.25 6.77
C HIS A 75 4.98 15.15 5.99
N SER A 76 5.08 14.14 5.12
CA SER A 76 6.27 13.95 4.31
C SER A 76 5.95 13.29 2.99
N THR A 77 6.81 13.59 2.02
CA THR A 77 6.81 12.94 0.71
C THR A 77 8.20 12.37 0.48
N GLU A 78 8.26 11.08 0.16
CA GLU A 78 9.52 10.37 -0.08
C GLU A 78 9.51 9.70 -1.45
N GLU A 79 10.66 9.71 -2.10
CA GLU A 79 10.86 9.10 -3.40
C GLU A 79 11.78 7.88 -3.30
N TYR A 80 11.41 6.82 -4.01
CA TYR A 80 12.21 5.60 -4.19
C TYR A 80 12.45 5.38 -5.67
N PRO A 81 13.50 6.00 -6.26
CA PRO A 81 13.74 6.01 -7.71
C PRO A 81 13.92 4.60 -8.29
N GLU A 82 14.61 3.71 -7.58
CA GLU A 82 14.86 2.34 -8.00
C GLU A 82 13.57 1.50 -8.10
N ALA A 83 12.53 1.87 -7.36
CA ALA A 83 11.21 1.24 -7.40
C ALA A 83 10.21 2.02 -8.25
N ASN A 84 10.60 3.20 -8.80
CA ASN A 84 9.71 4.16 -9.46
C ASN A 84 8.47 4.46 -8.60
N LEU A 85 8.68 4.76 -7.30
CA LEU A 85 7.63 4.88 -6.30
C LEU A 85 7.72 6.24 -5.60
N LEU A 86 6.58 6.89 -5.44
CA LEU A 86 6.39 8.08 -4.62
C LEU A 86 5.51 7.72 -3.43
N ARG A 87 5.92 8.09 -2.22
CA ARG A 87 5.24 7.80 -0.97
C ARG A 87 4.86 9.07 -0.24
N PHE A 88 3.65 9.10 0.32
CA PHE A 88 3.14 10.15 1.20
C PHE A 88 2.85 9.54 2.58
N GLU A 89 3.34 10.19 3.62
CA GLU A 89 2.96 9.90 5.00
C GLU A 89 1.95 10.95 5.47
N LEU A 90 0.79 10.50 5.92
CA LEU A 90 -0.31 11.35 6.34
C LEU A 90 -0.50 11.29 7.85
N ASP A 91 -1.19 12.28 8.37
CA ASP A 91 -1.67 12.27 9.76
C ASP A 91 -2.37 10.96 10.13
N GLY A 92 -2.23 10.54 11.40
CA GLY A 92 -2.84 9.30 11.90
C GLY A 92 -2.19 8.03 11.38
N GLY A 93 -0.95 8.11 10.85
CA GLY A 93 -0.18 6.94 10.41
C GLY A 93 -0.68 6.28 9.12
N VAL A 94 -1.40 7.03 8.30
CA VAL A 94 -1.79 6.58 6.96
C VAL A 94 -0.64 6.78 5.99
N ARG A 95 -0.27 5.72 5.27
CA ARG A 95 0.76 5.72 4.23
C ARG A 95 0.11 5.50 2.87
N LEU A 96 0.40 6.36 1.92
CA LEU A 96 -0.04 6.20 0.53
C LEU A 96 1.15 6.10 -0.41
N GLN A 97 1.01 5.30 -1.47
CA GLN A 97 2.07 5.10 -2.45
C GLN A 97 1.51 5.14 -3.87
N ILE A 98 2.28 5.75 -4.77
CA ILE A 98 2.02 5.79 -6.21
C ILE A 98 3.16 5.10 -6.92
N ARG A 99 2.81 4.16 -7.81
CA ARG A 99 3.78 3.47 -8.66
C ARG A 99 3.25 3.32 -10.09
N PRO A 100 3.80 4.06 -11.07
CA PRO A 100 3.54 3.77 -12.48
C PRO A 100 3.93 2.32 -12.81
N SER A 101 3.08 1.64 -13.57
CA SER A 101 3.37 0.27 -14.04
C SER A 101 4.41 0.32 -15.16
N GLY A 102 5.41 -0.55 -15.09
CA GLY A 102 6.40 -0.68 -16.16
C GLY A 102 5.93 -1.51 -17.37
N THR A 103 4.81 -2.23 -17.25
CA THR A 103 4.35 -3.19 -18.26
C THR A 103 2.93 -2.94 -18.77
N GLU A 104 2.15 -2.13 -18.06
CA GLU A 104 0.74 -1.86 -18.39
C GLU A 104 0.44 -0.35 -18.34
N PRO A 105 -0.49 0.17 -19.16
CA PRO A 105 -0.87 1.58 -19.17
C PRO A 105 -1.74 1.92 -17.96
N LYS A 106 -1.13 1.92 -16.78
CA LYS A 106 -1.80 2.24 -15.51
C LYS A 106 -0.82 2.73 -14.45
N VAL A 107 -1.34 3.46 -13.50
CA VAL A 107 -0.69 3.79 -12.23
C VAL A 107 -1.33 2.96 -11.13
N LYS A 108 -0.52 2.31 -10.32
CA LYS A 108 -0.96 1.58 -9.13
C LYS A 108 -0.88 2.49 -7.92
N LEU A 109 -1.91 2.43 -7.09
CA LEU A 109 -2.03 3.15 -5.83
C LEU A 109 -2.16 2.14 -4.71
N TYR A 110 -1.46 2.39 -3.62
CA TYR A 110 -1.51 1.55 -2.43
C TYR A 110 -1.72 2.44 -1.21
N GLY A 111 -2.52 1.98 -0.28
CA GLY A 111 -2.72 2.59 1.03
C GLY A 111 -2.50 1.57 2.14
N GLU A 112 -1.90 2.02 3.22
CA GLU A 112 -1.75 1.29 4.46
C GLU A 112 -2.13 2.20 5.62
N ALA A 113 -2.85 1.65 6.59
CA ALA A 113 -3.16 2.33 7.85
C ALA A 113 -3.17 1.32 8.99
N VAL A 114 -2.94 1.80 10.22
CA VAL A 114 -3.05 1.00 11.44
C VAL A 114 -4.32 1.39 12.17
N ASP A 115 -5.20 0.42 12.42
CA ASP A 115 -6.50 0.58 13.09
C ASP A 115 -7.43 1.61 12.41
N ASP A 116 -7.23 1.84 11.10
CA ASP A 116 -8.01 2.77 10.28
C ASP A 116 -8.23 2.18 8.86
N ASP A 117 -9.14 2.73 8.09
CA ASP A 117 -9.41 2.33 6.70
C ASP A 117 -8.66 3.25 5.72
N PRO A 118 -7.65 2.76 4.98
CA PRO A 118 -6.95 3.57 4.00
C PRO A 118 -7.70 3.77 2.67
N ALA A 119 -8.81 3.05 2.41
CA ALA A 119 -9.51 3.09 1.13
C ALA A 119 -10.02 4.50 0.73
N PRO A 120 -10.57 5.33 1.61
CA PRO A 120 -10.98 6.70 1.24
C PRO A 120 -9.81 7.57 0.78
N TYR A 121 -8.63 7.39 1.38
CA TYR A 121 -7.42 8.16 1.01
C TYR A 121 -6.81 7.68 -0.29
N VAL A 122 -6.88 6.37 -0.57
CA VAL A 122 -6.50 5.80 -1.88
C VAL A 122 -7.42 6.34 -2.98
N ALA A 123 -8.71 6.45 -2.74
CA ALA A 123 -9.67 7.05 -3.66
C ALA A 123 -9.35 8.54 -3.91
N ALA A 124 -9.12 9.31 -2.85
CA ALA A 124 -8.74 10.72 -2.98
C ALA A 124 -7.40 10.91 -3.73
N LEU A 125 -6.45 10.00 -3.53
CA LEU A 125 -5.18 9.99 -4.27
C LEU A 125 -5.41 9.69 -5.76
N ALA A 126 -6.37 8.82 -6.11
CA ALA A 126 -6.72 8.52 -7.50
C ALA A 126 -7.30 9.75 -8.20
N GLU A 127 -8.14 10.54 -7.53
CA GLU A 127 -8.71 11.79 -8.04
C GLU A 127 -7.63 12.82 -8.43
N LEU A 128 -6.50 12.86 -7.73
CA LEU A 128 -5.38 13.75 -8.07
C LEU A 128 -4.67 13.36 -9.39
N LEU A 129 -4.91 12.13 -9.87
CA LEU A 129 -4.35 11.64 -11.12
C LEU A 129 -5.32 11.82 -12.31
N GLU A 130 -6.56 12.13 -12.09
CA GLU A 130 -7.56 12.40 -13.16
C GLU A 130 -7.44 13.85 -13.65
#